data_0383d771afa9079bb7019a8e3ed7d439
#
_entry.id   0383d771afa9079bb7019a8e3ed7d439
#
_cell.length_a   1.000
_cell.length_b   1.000
_cell.length_c   1.000
_cell.angle_alpha   90.00
_cell.angle_beta   90.00
_cell.angle_gamma   90.00
#
_symmetry.space_group_name_H-M   'P 1'
#
loop_
_entity.id
_entity.type
_entity.pdbx_description
1 polymer ?
#
loop_
_entity_poly.entity_id
_entity_poly.type
_entity_poly.pdbx_seq_one_letter_code
_entity_poly.pdbx_strand_id
1 'polypeptide(L)'
;MFLCNLNSEQKQAFLGLAHQFISADGQLMAQEQTMLNAMKAEMGLTADVEAPASDLSELLKPFDSKQARATALLALIGLGYSDNDFHSNESEMIARMADTFQVSKEEILQMESWVVRQIMLVREATQFLQ
;
A
#
# COMPACT_ATOMS: atom_id res chain seq x y z
N MET A 1 -1.25 -8.35 -1.91
CA MET A 1 -2.58 -8.99 -2.05
C MET A 1 -3.47 -8.06 -2.85
N PHE A 2 -4.17 -8.55 -3.81
CA PHE A 2 -5.07 -7.79 -4.71
C PHE A 2 -4.38 -6.88 -5.72
N LEU A 3 -3.07 -6.64 -5.64
CA LEU A 3 -2.38 -5.72 -6.56
C LEU A 3 -2.44 -6.18 -8.01
N CYS A 4 -2.63 -7.46 -8.27
CA CYS A 4 -2.80 -7.99 -9.61
C CYS A 4 -4.08 -7.49 -10.29
N ASN A 5 -5.03 -6.93 -9.53
CA ASN A 5 -6.28 -6.38 -10.07
C ASN A 5 -6.09 -5.00 -10.71
N LEU A 6 -4.94 -4.37 -10.52
CA LEU A 6 -4.66 -3.05 -11.07
C LEU A 6 -4.24 -3.17 -12.54
N ASN A 7 -4.60 -2.16 -13.36
CA ASN A 7 -4.11 -2.10 -14.73
C ASN A 7 -2.68 -1.54 -14.74
N SER A 8 -2.05 -1.51 -15.93
CA SER A 8 -0.64 -1.11 -16.05
C SER A 8 -0.35 0.29 -15.50
N GLU A 9 -1.22 1.24 -15.80
CA GLU A 9 -1.05 2.62 -15.33
C GLU A 9 -1.21 2.71 -13.81
N GLN A 10 -2.20 2.00 -13.27
CA GLN A 10 -2.44 1.95 -11.84
C GLN A 10 -1.31 1.27 -11.09
N LYS A 11 -0.72 0.22 -11.66
CA LYS A 11 0.42 -0.48 -11.05
C LYS A 11 1.62 0.44 -10.89
N GLN A 12 1.94 1.22 -11.91
CA GLN A 12 3.04 2.17 -11.85
C GLN A 12 2.76 3.27 -10.84
N ALA A 13 1.54 3.81 -10.86
CA ALA A 13 1.12 4.82 -9.89
C ALA A 13 1.18 4.27 -8.47
N PHE A 14 0.73 3.04 -8.25
CA PHE A 14 0.80 2.41 -6.94
C PHE A 14 2.25 2.28 -6.46
N LEU A 15 3.17 1.93 -7.35
CA LEU A 15 4.58 1.85 -6.99
C LEU A 15 5.09 3.19 -6.47
N GLY A 16 4.70 4.29 -7.12
CA GLY A 16 5.02 5.64 -6.64
C GLY A 16 4.42 5.92 -5.27
N LEU A 17 3.16 5.52 -5.05
CA LEU A 17 2.50 5.70 -3.76
C LEU A 17 3.20 4.90 -2.67
N ALA A 18 3.53 3.65 -2.94
CA ALA A 18 4.21 2.79 -1.97
C ALA A 18 5.59 3.36 -1.61
N HIS A 19 6.33 3.84 -2.61
CA HIS A 19 7.64 4.43 -2.37
C HIS A 19 7.52 5.66 -1.46
N GLN A 20 6.58 6.56 -1.74
CA GLN A 20 6.37 7.74 -0.89
C GLN A 20 5.92 7.35 0.51
N PHE A 21 5.08 6.32 0.61
CA PHE A 21 4.55 5.87 1.89
C PHE A 21 5.66 5.35 2.80
N ILE A 22 6.53 4.47 2.30
CA ILE A 22 7.59 3.90 3.12
C ILE A 22 8.75 4.86 3.35
N SER A 23 8.99 5.81 2.43
CA SER A 23 10.06 6.79 2.58
C SER A 23 9.54 8.11 3.14
N ALA A 24 8.42 8.10 3.85
CA ALA A 24 7.82 9.30 4.44
C ALA A 24 8.75 10.01 5.42
N ASP A 25 9.71 9.28 6.01
CA ASP A 25 10.74 9.83 6.88
C ASP A 25 11.98 10.30 6.11
N GLY A 26 11.96 10.20 4.79
CA GLY A 26 13.07 10.61 3.92
C GLY A 26 14.13 9.56 3.70
N GLN A 27 13.98 8.36 4.24
CA GLN A 27 14.96 7.29 4.09
C GLN A 27 14.31 6.01 3.62
N LEU A 28 14.98 5.31 2.70
CA LEU A 28 14.56 4.01 2.22
C LEU A 28 15.52 2.95 2.78
N MET A 29 15.04 2.20 3.76
CA MET A 29 15.83 1.15 4.40
C MET A 29 15.84 -0.12 3.53
N ALA A 30 16.83 -0.99 3.76
CA ALA A 30 16.96 -2.24 3.01
C ALA A 30 15.70 -3.11 3.14
N GLN A 31 15.11 -3.16 4.32
CA GLN A 31 13.89 -3.90 4.58
C GLN A 31 12.73 -3.36 3.75
N GLU A 32 12.63 -2.05 3.63
CA GLU A 32 11.60 -1.39 2.85
C GLU A 32 11.78 -1.63 1.36
N GLN A 33 13.03 -1.66 0.90
CA GLN A 33 13.32 -2.01 -0.49
C GLN A 33 12.87 -3.45 -0.79
N THR A 34 13.05 -4.36 0.15
CA THR A 34 12.58 -5.74 0.02
C THR A 34 11.06 -5.78 -0.13
N MET A 35 10.35 -4.99 0.65
CA MET A 35 8.89 -4.89 0.57
C MET A 35 8.44 -4.34 -0.80
N LEU A 36 9.12 -3.31 -1.30
CA LEU A 36 8.82 -2.77 -2.63
C LEU A 36 9.04 -3.82 -3.71
N ASN A 37 10.13 -4.59 -3.61
CA ASN A 37 10.41 -5.64 -4.57
C ASN A 37 9.34 -6.73 -4.56
N ALA A 38 8.83 -7.08 -3.38
CA ALA A 38 7.73 -8.03 -3.26
C ALA A 38 6.46 -7.51 -3.93
N MET A 39 6.18 -6.23 -3.77
CA MET A 39 5.01 -5.61 -4.42
C MET A 39 5.18 -5.58 -5.93
N LYS A 40 6.38 -5.28 -6.43
CA LYS A 40 6.66 -5.35 -7.87
C LYS A 40 6.39 -6.75 -8.40
N ALA A 41 6.85 -7.77 -7.69
CA ALA A 41 6.64 -9.16 -8.10
C ALA A 41 5.13 -9.49 -8.14
N GLU A 42 4.38 -9.06 -7.14
CA GLU A 42 2.93 -9.29 -7.09
C GLU A 42 2.23 -8.64 -8.29
N MET A 43 2.70 -7.48 -8.72
CA MET A 43 2.14 -6.76 -9.86
C MET A 43 2.67 -7.25 -11.20
N GLY A 44 3.60 -8.21 -11.21
CA GLY A 44 4.21 -8.70 -12.43
C GLY A 44 5.24 -7.73 -13.03
N LEU A 45 5.77 -6.83 -12.22
CA LEU A 45 6.80 -5.88 -12.65
C LEU A 45 8.18 -6.43 -12.34
N THR A 46 9.16 -6.06 -13.18
CA THR A 46 10.55 -6.47 -12.96
C THR A 46 11.19 -5.58 -11.88
N ALA A 47 12.27 -6.07 -11.28
CA ALA A 47 12.92 -5.38 -10.17
C ALA A 47 13.54 -4.04 -10.59
N ASP A 48 13.83 -3.86 -11.89
CA ASP A 48 14.44 -2.65 -12.42
C ASP A 48 13.44 -1.52 -12.71
N VAL A 49 12.14 -1.78 -12.56
CA VAL A 49 11.13 -0.72 -12.74
C VAL A 49 11.26 0.28 -11.60
N GLU A 50 11.40 1.56 -11.94
CA GLU A 50 11.53 2.62 -10.96
C GLU A 50 10.17 3.22 -10.61
N ALA A 51 10.03 3.63 -9.34
CA ALA A 51 8.84 4.32 -8.89
C ALA A 51 8.78 5.72 -9.53
N PRO A 52 7.62 6.13 -10.07
CA PRO A 52 7.50 7.47 -10.62
C PRO A 52 7.64 8.52 -9.52
N ALA A 53 8.36 9.61 -9.84
CA ALA A 53 8.62 10.71 -8.91
C ALA A 53 7.59 11.84 -9.08
N SER A 54 6.32 11.48 -9.07
CA SER A 54 5.20 12.41 -9.20
C SER A 54 4.63 12.75 -7.82
N ASP A 55 3.91 13.88 -7.73
CA ASP A 55 3.28 14.22 -6.47
C ASP A 55 2.05 13.34 -6.21
N LEU A 56 1.54 13.39 -4.99
CA LEU A 56 0.45 12.53 -4.55
C LEU A 56 -0.79 12.69 -5.44
N SER A 57 -1.17 13.91 -5.76
CA SER A 57 -2.39 14.15 -6.52
C SER A 57 -2.30 13.55 -7.93
N GLU A 58 -1.12 13.59 -8.55
CA GLU A 58 -0.90 12.98 -9.86
C GLU A 58 -0.96 11.47 -9.78
N LEU A 59 -0.37 10.88 -8.74
CA LEU A 59 -0.35 9.43 -8.56
C LEU A 59 -1.74 8.84 -8.31
N LEU A 60 -2.65 9.63 -7.75
CA LEU A 60 -4.01 9.16 -7.45
C LEU A 60 -4.95 9.18 -8.65
N LYS A 61 -4.63 9.95 -9.70
CA LYS A 61 -5.51 10.11 -10.86
C LYS A 61 -5.87 8.82 -11.58
N PRO A 62 -4.94 7.85 -11.77
CA PRO A 62 -5.29 6.62 -12.49
C PRO A 62 -6.30 5.73 -11.76
N PHE A 63 -6.54 5.94 -10.48
CA PHE A 63 -7.45 5.10 -9.69
C PHE A 63 -8.88 5.59 -9.87
N ASP A 64 -9.53 5.07 -10.90
CA ASP A 64 -10.81 5.56 -11.39
C ASP A 64 -11.99 4.66 -11.04
N SER A 65 -11.77 3.61 -10.26
CA SER A 65 -12.84 2.69 -9.83
C SER A 65 -12.76 2.45 -8.33
N LYS A 66 -13.89 2.06 -7.76
CA LYS A 66 -13.94 1.70 -6.33
C LYS A 66 -12.98 0.56 -6.01
N GLN A 67 -12.93 -0.44 -6.90
CA GLN A 67 -12.04 -1.60 -6.70
C GLN A 67 -10.57 -1.17 -6.69
N ALA A 68 -10.14 -0.34 -7.64
CA ALA A 68 -8.75 0.11 -7.70
C ALA A 68 -8.38 0.97 -6.49
N ARG A 69 -9.27 1.84 -6.08
CA ARG A 69 -9.05 2.72 -4.92
C ARG A 69 -8.94 1.92 -3.63
N ALA A 70 -9.85 0.96 -3.44
CA ALA A 70 -9.82 0.08 -2.26
C ALA A 70 -8.56 -0.79 -2.26
N THR A 71 -8.15 -1.28 -3.42
CA THR A 71 -6.94 -2.08 -3.56
C THR A 71 -5.72 -1.30 -3.10
N ALA A 72 -5.58 -0.05 -3.57
CA ALA A 72 -4.44 0.80 -3.19
C ALA A 72 -4.43 1.07 -1.68
N LEU A 73 -5.58 1.42 -1.12
CA LEU A 73 -5.68 1.70 0.32
C LEU A 73 -5.38 0.48 1.16
N LEU A 74 -5.97 -0.66 0.85
CA LEU A 74 -5.73 -1.90 1.60
C LEU A 74 -4.25 -2.30 1.57
N ALA A 75 -3.61 -2.18 0.40
CA ALA A 75 -2.21 -2.55 0.26
C ALA A 75 -1.29 -1.62 1.07
N LEU A 76 -1.55 -0.31 1.05
CA LEU A 76 -0.74 0.64 1.82
C LEU A 76 -0.97 0.51 3.32
N ILE A 77 -2.21 0.30 3.74
CA ILE A 77 -2.51 0.05 5.16
C ILE A 77 -1.78 -1.21 5.63
N GLY A 78 -1.82 -2.26 4.81
CA GLY A 78 -1.10 -3.50 5.11
C GLY A 78 0.40 -3.27 5.22
N LEU A 79 0.95 -2.45 4.36
CA LEU A 79 2.37 -2.09 4.41
C LEU A 79 2.72 -1.36 5.71
N GLY A 80 1.86 -0.42 6.12
CA GLY A 80 2.06 0.35 7.36
C GLY A 80 2.04 -0.52 8.61
N TYR A 81 1.16 -1.52 8.66
CA TYR A 81 1.08 -2.41 9.83
C TYR A 81 2.10 -3.54 9.82
N SER A 82 2.74 -3.82 8.68
CA SER A 82 3.63 -4.96 8.56
C SER A 82 4.92 -4.82 9.37
N ASP A 83 5.37 -3.60 9.62
CA ASP A 83 6.59 -3.34 10.41
C ASP A 83 6.29 -2.94 11.86
N ASN A 84 5.04 -3.08 12.29
CA ASN A 84 4.56 -2.77 13.64
C ASN A 84 4.67 -1.30 14.03
N ASP A 85 4.92 -0.41 13.09
CA ASP A 85 5.13 1.00 13.39
C ASP A 85 4.46 1.87 12.33
N PHE A 86 3.20 2.20 12.57
CA PHE A 86 2.42 3.03 11.68
C PHE A 86 2.68 4.50 12.01
N HIS A 87 3.60 5.12 11.27
CA HIS A 87 4.03 6.49 11.53
C HIS A 87 2.93 7.51 11.25
N SER A 88 3.01 8.67 11.90
CA SER A 88 2.04 9.75 11.71
C SER A 88 2.00 10.24 10.26
N ASN A 89 3.15 10.27 9.58
CA ASN A 89 3.21 10.65 8.16
C ASN A 89 2.47 9.67 7.27
N GLU A 90 2.54 8.38 7.62
CA GLU A 90 1.82 7.34 6.90
C GLU A 90 0.31 7.47 7.10
N SER A 91 -0.12 7.72 8.33
CA SER A 91 -1.52 7.96 8.65
C SER A 91 -2.07 9.18 7.92
N GLU A 92 -1.27 10.24 7.84
CA GLU A 92 -1.65 11.45 7.13
C GLU A 92 -1.82 11.19 5.63
N MET A 93 -0.92 10.42 5.04
CA MET A 93 -1.01 10.07 3.62
C MET A 93 -2.28 9.27 3.34
N ILE A 94 -2.60 8.28 4.17
CA ILE A 94 -3.84 7.50 4.05
C ILE A 94 -5.06 8.41 4.15
N ALA A 95 -5.05 9.36 5.09
CA ALA A 95 -6.17 10.29 5.26
C ALA A 95 -6.37 11.18 4.02
N ARG A 96 -5.27 11.65 3.43
CA ARG A 96 -5.33 12.46 2.21
C ARG A 96 -5.83 11.64 1.02
N MET A 97 -5.40 10.40 0.90
CA MET A 97 -5.88 9.51 -0.15
C MET A 97 -7.37 9.23 0.02
N ALA A 98 -7.81 8.94 1.24
CA ALA A 98 -9.22 8.68 1.53
C ALA A 98 -10.08 9.89 1.16
N ASP A 99 -9.60 11.09 1.48
CA ASP A 99 -10.31 12.33 1.15
C ASP A 99 -10.45 12.49 -0.37
N THR A 100 -9.36 12.30 -1.12
CA THR A 100 -9.35 12.40 -2.57
C THR A 100 -10.25 11.34 -3.21
N PHE A 101 -10.23 10.11 -2.68
CA PHE A 101 -11.01 8.98 -3.19
C PHE A 101 -12.46 9.01 -2.70
N GLN A 102 -12.80 9.92 -1.80
CA GLN A 102 -14.13 10.02 -1.19
C GLN A 102 -14.50 8.73 -0.43
N VAL A 103 -13.52 8.17 0.25
CA VAL A 103 -13.71 7.01 1.12
C VAL A 103 -13.92 7.54 2.54
N SER A 104 -14.98 7.08 3.19
CA SER A 104 -15.33 7.58 4.53
C SER A 104 -14.34 7.09 5.58
N LYS A 105 -14.28 7.82 6.70
CA LYS A 105 -13.46 7.42 7.84
C LYS A 105 -13.87 6.05 8.37
N GLU A 106 -15.17 5.75 8.34
CA GLU A 106 -15.67 4.45 8.76
C GLU A 106 -15.16 3.32 7.88
N GLU A 107 -15.12 3.54 6.56
CA GLU A 107 -14.58 2.55 5.63
C GLU A 107 -13.09 2.33 5.86
N ILE A 108 -12.34 3.40 6.12
CA ILE A 108 -10.91 3.27 6.44
C ILE A 108 -10.72 2.45 7.71
N LEU A 109 -11.52 2.69 8.75
CA LEU A 109 -11.44 1.90 9.98
C LEU A 109 -11.76 0.43 9.75
N GLN A 110 -12.73 0.15 8.87
CA GLN A 110 -13.05 -1.23 8.49
C GLN A 110 -11.89 -1.89 7.76
N MET A 111 -11.23 -1.16 6.85
CA MET A 111 -10.06 -1.66 6.13
C MET A 111 -8.90 -1.94 7.09
N GLU A 112 -8.65 -1.04 8.03
CA GLU A 112 -7.61 -1.24 9.05
C GLU A 112 -7.90 -2.47 9.90
N SER A 113 -9.14 -2.64 10.33
CA SER A 113 -9.56 -3.80 11.12
C SER A 113 -9.34 -5.10 10.33
N TRP A 114 -9.70 -5.08 9.06
CA TRP A 114 -9.52 -6.26 8.20
C TRP A 114 -8.03 -6.60 8.06
N VAL A 115 -7.19 -5.60 7.84
CA VAL A 115 -5.74 -5.79 7.67
C VAL A 115 -5.14 -6.40 8.95
N VAL A 116 -5.50 -5.86 10.12
CA VAL A 116 -4.98 -6.37 11.40
C VAL A 116 -5.41 -7.83 11.60
N ARG A 117 -6.67 -8.15 11.31
CA ARG A 117 -7.16 -9.53 11.43
C ARG A 117 -6.43 -10.47 10.48
N GLN A 118 -6.17 -10.01 9.26
CA GLN A 118 -5.46 -10.81 8.27
C GLN A 118 -4.02 -11.11 8.72
N ILE A 119 -3.34 -10.10 9.27
CA ILE A 119 -1.99 -10.28 9.81
C ILE A 119 -2.01 -11.30 10.95
N MET A 120 -2.98 -11.21 11.84
CA MET A 120 -3.11 -12.14 12.97
C MET A 120 -3.38 -13.56 12.49
N LEU A 121 -4.22 -13.73 11.47
CA LEU A 121 -4.50 -15.05 10.90
C LEU A 121 -3.27 -15.68 10.26
N VAL A 122 -2.46 -14.87 9.56
CA VAL A 122 -1.21 -15.35 8.97
C VAL A 122 -0.25 -15.80 10.06
N ARG A 123 -0.15 -15.05 11.17
CA ARG A 123 0.69 -15.43 12.30
C ARG A 123 0.22 -16.75 12.92
N GLU A 124 -1.08 -16.95 13.04
CA GLU A 124 -1.62 -18.24 13.52
C GLU A 124 -1.20 -19.38 12.60
N ALA A 125 -1.32 -19.16 11.29
CA ALA A 125 -0.96 -20.18 10.31
C ALA A 125 0.51 -20.58 10.40
N THR A 126 1.41 -19.63 10.70
CA THR A 126 2.84 -19.95 10.81
C THR A 126 3.12 -20.93 11.94
N GLN A 127 2.27 -21.00 12.96
CA GLN A 127 2.44 -21.96 14.06
C GLN A 127 2.28 -23.39 13.58
N PHE A 128 1.47 -23.63 12.54
CA PHE A 128 1.31 -24.95 11.97
C PHE A 128 2.48 -25.38 11.10
N LEU A 129 3.32 -24.42 10.70
CA LEU A 129 4.42 -24.66 9.79
C LEU A 129 5.76 -24.86 10.50
N GLN A 130 5.77 -24.71 11.80
CA GLN A 130 6.98 -24.88 12.62
C GLN A 130 7.18 -26.34 13.03
#